data_d218b418602b6c787964592f9a8ae9d4
#
_entry.id   d218b418602b6c787964592f9a8ae9d4
#
_cell.length_a   1.000
_cell.length_b   1.000
_cell.length_c   1.000
_cell.angle_alpha   90.00
_cell.angle_beta   90.00
_cell.angle_gamma   90.00
#
_symmetry.space_group_name_H-M   'P 1'
#
loop_
_entity.id
_entity.type
_entity.pdbx_description
1 polymer ?
#
loop_
_entity_poly.entity_id
_entity_poly.type
_entity_poly.pdbx_seq_one_letter_code
_entity_poly.pdbx_strand_id
1 'polypeptide(L)'
;MKISAAIMAHESRINRIDYLLETLGDVPVFMDYGKIGEPGNLGPWGNAKRAWAAFDPKADFHMVVQDDVVFGKQFVQRLRGLLEKHGKEYAYCLFANLNGRCIDADFKRQMLKPVGVATHKELYWGPTVLLPTRIINEMIPFADSCQYDRGKGTRFDDDARISEYLKHIGMKVIYPIPSLVTQNKKLNSLVGYGHNRGRQARWFI
;
A
#
# COMPACT_ATOMS: atom_id res chain seq x y z
N MET A 1 -14.80 12.76 5.70
CA MET A 1 -13.35 12.86 5.43
C MET A 1 -13.12 12.84 3.93
N LYS A 2 -12.27 13.74 3.43
CA LYS A 2 -11.88 13.82 2.02
C LYS A 2 -10.66 12.93 1.78
N ILE A 3 -10.70 12.13 0.72
CA ILE A 3 -9.60 11.25 0.33
C ILE A 3 -9.16 11.65 -1.07
N SER A 4 -7.88 11.92 -1.28
CA SER A 4 -7.25 11.90 -2.60
C SER A 4 -6.64 10.53 -2.85
N ALA A 5 -6.49 10.15 -4.11
CA ALA A 5 -5.89 8.87 -4.45
C ALA A 5 -5.01 8.97 -5.70
N ALA A 6 -4.08 8.03 -5.84
CA ALA A 6 -3.28 7.84 -7.04
C ALA A 6 -3.05 6.34 -7.29
N ILE A 7 -2.88 5.98 -8.55
CA ILE A 7 -2.54 4.62 -8.97
C ILE A 7 -1.08 4.58 -9.37
N MET A 8 -0.32 3.65 -8.79
CA MET A 8 1.00 3.28 -9.30
C MET A 8 0.87 1.99 -10.12
N ALA A 9 1.32 2.04 -11.36
CA ALA A 9 1.13 0.98 -12.32
C ALA A 9 2.39 0.70 -13.13
N HIS A 10 2.43 -0.45 -13.78
CA HIS A 10 3.44 -0.84 -14.74
C HIS A 10 2.81 -1.08 -16.12
N GLU A 11 3.51 -0.73 -17.21
CA GLU A 11 2.99 -0.84 -18.57
C GLU A 11 2.45 -2.24 -18.91
N SER A 12 3.08 -3.29 -18.39
CA SER A 12 2.63 -4.68 -18.63
C SER A 12 1.24 -5.00 -18.03
N ARG A 13 0.68 -4.06 -17.26
CA ARG A 13 -0.62 -4.20 -16.59
C ARG A 13 -1.59 -3.07 -16.96
N ILE A 14 -1.37 -2.40 -18.07
CA ILE A 14 -2.19 -1.29 -18.54
C ILE A 14 -3.69 -1.63 -18.63
N ASN A 15 -4.00 -2.89 -18.96
CA ASN A 15 -5.37 -3.40 -19.02
C ASN A 15 -6.08 -3.46 -17.66
N ARG A 16 -5.38 -3.17 -16.55
CA ARG A 16 -5.96 -3.11 -15.21
C ARG A 16 -6.45 -1.71 -14.82
N ILE A 17 -6.00 -0.69 -15.54
CA ILE A 17 -6.25 0.70 -15.17
C ILE A 17 -7.73 1.03 -15.19
N ASP A 18 -8.46 0.65 -16.24
CA ASP A 18 -9.91 0.91 -16.34
C ASP A 18 -10.67 0.35 -15.14
N TYR A 19 -10.38 -0.90 -14.76
CA TYR A 19 -10.97 -1.53 -13.57
C TYR A 19 -10.72 -0.74 -12.28
N LEU A 20 -9.51 -0.18 -12.11
CA LEU A 20 -9.19 0.60 -10.92
C LEU A 20 -9.90 1.95 -10.95
N LEU A 21 -9.95 2.60 -12.11
CA LEU A 21 -10.65 3.88 -12.31
C LEU A 21 -12.17 3.76 -12.14
N GLU A 22 -12.79 2.63 -12.54
CA GLU A 22 -14.20 2.35 -12.25
C GLU A 22 -14.54 2.44 -10.76
N THR A 23 -13.59 2.05 -9.90
CA THR A 23 -13.80 2.07 -8.43
C THR A 23 -13.37 3.39 -7.79
N LEU A 24 -12.27 3.98 -8.26
CA LEU A 24 -11.64 5.14 -7.63
C LEU A 24 -12.08 6.48 -8.23
N GLY A 25 -12.67 6.45 -9.42
CA GLY A 25 -12.96 7.65 -10.21
C GLY A 25 -11.74 8.17 -10.97
N ASP A 26 -11.79 9.41 -11.41
CA ASP A 26 -10.72 10.07 -12.14
C ASP A 26 -9.58 10.46 -11.17
N VAL A 27 -8.59 9.58 -11.06
CA VAL A 27 -7.40 9.77 -10.23
C VAL A 27 -6.13 9.66 -11.09
N PRO A 28 -5.03 10.36 -10.73
CA PRO A 28 -3.79 10.27 -11.48
C PRO A 28 -3.20 8.86 -11.48
N VAL A 29 -2.71 8.45 -12.66
CA VAL A 29 -2.05 7.15 -12.88
C VAL A 29 -0.58 7.40 -13.19
N PHE A 30 0.29 6.82 -12.40
CA PHE A 30 1.75 6.89 -12.58
C PHE A 30 2.27 5.57 -13.13
N MET A 31 2.59 5.60 -14.43
CA MET A 31 3.08 4.43 -15.15
C MET A 31 4.60 4.30 -15.02
N ASP A 32 5.09 3.11 -14.72
CA ASP A 32 6.49 2.72 -14.84
C ASP A 32 6.67 1.79 -16.05
N TYR A 33 7.89 1.79 -16.61
CA TYR A 33 8.19 1.13 -17.89
C TYR A 33 9.44 0.27 -17.77
N GLY A 34 9.50 -0.77 -18.60
CA GLY A 34 10.67 -1.66 -18.67
C GLY A 34 10.83 -2.55 -17.44
N LYS A 35 11.89 -3.32 -17.41
CA LYS A 35 12.18 -4.22 -16.27
C LYS A 35 12.95 -3.47 -15.20
N ILE A 36 12.77 -3.89 -13.94
CA ILE A 36 13.51 -3.34 -12.81
C ILE A 36 15.02 -3.44 -13.06
N GLY A 37 15.68 -2.27 -13.00
CA GLY A 37 17.12 -2.13 -13.25
C GLY A 37 17.48 -1.77 -14.69
N GLU A 38 16.53 -1.73 -15.63
CA GLU A 38 16.75 -1.21 -16.97
C GLU A 38 16.71 0.32 -16.99
N PRO A 39 17.39 0.97 -17.95
CA PRO A 39 17.31 2.42 -18.13
C PRO A 39 15.87 2.88 -18.34
N GLY A 40 15.43 3.90 -17.58
CA GLY A 40 14.07 4.44 -17.64
C GLY A 40 13.09 3.81 -16.66
N ASN A 41 13.40 2.65 -16.06
CA ASN A 41 12.59 2.10 -14.98
C ASN A 41 12.91 2.81 -13.66
N LEU A 42 11.87 3.34 -13.00
CA LEU A 42 12.00 4.09 -11.76
C LEU A 42 12.12 3.16 -10.53
N GLY A 43 11.74 1.91 -10.71
CA GLY A 43 11.61 0.94 -9.62
C GLY A 43 10.42 1.22 -8.69
N PRO A 44 10.16 0.31 -7.74
CA PRO A 44 8.99 0.41 -6.87
C PRO A 44 8.91 1.74 -6.12
N TRP A 45 10.01 2.17 -5.51
CA TRP A 45 10.02 3.44 -4.77
C TRP A 45 9.91 4.66 -5.69
N GLY A 46 10.63 4.69 -6.81
CA GLY A 46 10.58 5.84 -7.73
C GLY A 46 9.17 6.09 -8.27
N ASN A 47 8.44 5.04 -8.63
CA ASN A 47 7.06 5.16 -9.08
C ASN A 47 6.10 5.49 -7.90
N ALA A 48 6.25 4.84 -6.75
CA ALA A 48 5.48 5.14 -5.55
C ALA A 48 5.67 6.60 -5.11
N LYS A 49 6.89 7.13 -5.14
CA LYS A 49 7.20 8.53 -4.83
C LYS A 49 6.39 9.51 -5.67
N ARG A 50 6.24 9.25 -6.98
CA ARG A 50 5.41 10.08 -7.87
C ARG A 50 3.94 10.03 -7.45
N ALA A 51 3.44 8.83 -7.15
CA ALA A 51 2.06 8.65 -6.69
C ALA A 51 1.81 9.35 -5.34
N TRP A 52 2.72 9.22 -4.38
CA TRP A 52 2.64 9.92 -3.09
C TRP A 52 2.71 11.45 -3.23
N ALA A 53 3.54 11.97 -4.13
CA ALA A 53 3.68 13.41 -4.36
C ALA A 53 2.43 14.06 -5.00
N ALA A 54 1.52 13.27 -5.56
CA ALA A 54 0.28 13.74 -6.18
C ALA A 54 -0.88 13.96 -5.20
N PHE A 55 -0.60 13.98 -3.90
CA PHE A 55 -1.65 14.19 -2.91
C PHE A 55 -2.31 15.58 -3.00
N ASP A 56 -3.61 15.64 -2.73
CA ASP A 56 -4.31 16.92 -2.55
C ASP A 56 -4.08 17.41 -1.11
N PRO A 57 -3.40 18.57 -0.90
CA PRO A 57 -3.16 19.09 0.45
C PRO A 57 -4.44 19.46 1.21
N LYS A 58 -5.58 19.58 0.51
CA LYS A 58 -6.90 19.82 1.11
C LYS A 58 -7.63 18.52 1.47
N ALA A 59 -7.07 17.37 1.15
CA ALA A 59 -7.61 16.08 1.56
C ALA A 59 -7.14 15.71 2.98
N ASP A 60 -7.93 14.91 3.67
CA ASP A 60 -7.58 14.38 5.00
C ASP A 60 -6.57 13.24 4.88
N PHE A 61 -6.72 12.44 3.81
CA PHE A 61 -5.90 11.29 3.50
C PHE A 61 -5.52 11.26 2.02
N HIS A 62 -4.37 10.67 1.74
CA HIS A 62 -4.00 10.23 0.40
C HIS A 62 -3.84 8.72 0.35
N MET A 63 -4.37 8.10 -0.70
CA MET A 63 -4.33 6.66 -0.94
C MET A 63 -3.50 6.35 -2.18
N VAL A 64 -2.51 5.50 -2.04
CA VAL A 64 -1.76 4.95 -3.18
C VAL A 64 -2.17 3.49 -3.38
N VAL A 65 -2.54 3.15 -4.61
CA VAL A 65 -3.05 1.84 -5.02
C VAL A 65 -2.13 1.24 -6.08
N GLN A 66 -1.72 -0.01 -5.89
CA GLN A 66 -0.96 -0.76 -6.91
C GLN A 66 -1.90 -1.37 -7.95
N ASP A 67 -1.38 -1.58 -9.16
CA ASP A 67 -2.14 -2.06 -10.33
C ASP A 67 -2.64 -3.52 -10.22
N ASP A 68 -2.13 -4.30 -9.29
CA ASP A 68 -2.53 -5.69 -9.07
C ASP A 68 -3.65 -5.87 -8.03
N VAL A 69 -4.21 -4.77 -7.55
CA VAL A 69 -5.26 -4.79 -6.52
C VAL A 69 -6.61 -5.23 -7.08
N VAL A 70 -7.35 -5.96 -6.26
CA VAL A 70 -8.77 -6.27 -6.42
C VAL A 70 -9.52 -5.71 -5.21
N PHE A 71 -10.53 -4.89 -5.44
CA PHE A 71 -11.34 -4.29 -4.38
C PHE A 71 -12.39 -5.27 -3.87
N GLY A 72 -12.63 -5.26 -2.57
CA GLY A 72 -13.71 -5.99 -1.92
C GLY A 72 -15.08 -5.35 -2.16
N LYS A 73 -16.12 -6.10 -1.88
CA LYS A 73 -17.49 -5.59 -1.97
C LYS A 73 -17.66 -4.34 -1.09
N GLN A 74 -18.39 -3.36 -1.60
CA GLN A 74 -18.68 -2.11 -0.89
C GLN A 74 -17.41 -1.38 -0.40
N PHE A 75 -16.32 -1.47 -1.16
CA PHE A 75 -15.01 -0.93 -0.81
C PHE A 75 -15.09 0.50 -0.27
N VAL A 76 -15.69 1.42 -1.03
CA VAL A 76 -15.76 2.85 -0.67
C VAL A 76 -16.54 3.07 0.64
N GLN A 77 -17.66 2.38 0.81
CA GLN A 77 -18.48 2.50 2.02
C GLN A 77 -17.74 1.97 3.25
N ARG A 78 -17.10 0.80 3.13
CA ARG A 78 -16.33 0.17 4.21
C ARG A 78 -15.09 1.00 4.57
N LEU A 79 -14.42 1.58 3.58
CA LEU A 79 -13.29 2.47 3.80
C LEU A 79 -13.72 3.72 4.58
N ARG A 80 -14.83 4.37 4.19
CA ARG A 80 -15.36 5.53 4.92
C ARG A 80 -15.67 5.19 6.38
N GLY A 81 -16.38 4.11 6.64
CA GLY A 81 -16.69 3.68 8.01
C GLY A 81 -15.45 3.35 8.83
N LEU A 82 -14.40 2.77 8.22
CA LEU A 82 -13.11 2.54 8.87
C LEU A 82 -12.45 3.86 9.30
N LEU A 83 -12.39 4.83 8.42
CA LEU A 83 -11.76 6.14 8.68
C LEU A 83 -12.55 6.96 9.70
N GLU A 84 -13.88 6.95 9.62
CA GLU A 84 -14.76 7.63 10.58
C GLU A 84 -14.57 7.08 11.99
N LYS A 85 -14.39 5.76 12.11
CA LYS A 85 -14.23 5.08 13.40
C LYS A 85 -12.85 5.32 14.03
N HIS A 86 -11.79 5.38 13.24
CA HIS A 86 -10.41 5.36 13.77
C HIS A 86 -9.65 6.69 13.58
N GLY A 87 -10.11 7.58 12.70
CA GLY A 87 -9.57 8.94 12.57
C GLY A 87 -8.22 9.05 11.88
N LYS A 88 -7.57 10.20 12.04
CA LYS A 88 -6.36 10.62 11.32
C LYS A 88 -5.05 10.32 12.05
N GLU A 89 -5.11 9.66 13.19
CA GLU A 89 -3.92 9.37 14.01
C GLU A 89 -3.20 8.08 13.60
N TYR A 90 -3.69 7.44 12.54
CA TYR A 90 -3.18 6.18 12.03
C TYR A 90 -2.88 6.24 10.54
N ALA A 91 -1.90 5.46 10.11
CA ALA A 91 -1.79 4.99 8.74
C ALA A 91 -2.70 3.76 8.54
N TYR A 92 -3.08 3.46 7.30
CA TYR A 92 -3.95 2.32 6.99
C TYR A 92 -3.34 1.49 5.88
N CYS A 93 -3.21 0.19 6.11
CA CYS A 93 -2.93 -0.80 5.08
C CYS A 93 -4.19 -1.62 4.84
N LEU A 94 -4.79 -1.52 3.66
CA LEU A 94 -6.08 -2.15 3.39
C LEU A 94 -5.98 -3.64 3.04
N PHE A 95 -4.76 -4.15 3.01
CA PHE A 95 -4.42 -5.54 2.74
C PHE A 95 -3.80 -6.19 3.97
N ALA A 96 -4.21 -7.39 4.30
CA ALA A 96 -3.65 -8.14 5.40
C ALA A 96 -3.47 -9.62 5.03
N ASN A 97 -2.25 -10.13 5.21
CA ASN A 97 -1.89 -11.52 4.93
C ASN A 97 -1.10 -12.11 6.10
N LEU A 98 -1.34 -13.36 6.44
CA LEU A 98 -0.62 -14.07 7.51
C LEU A 98 0.67 -14.76 7.07
N ASN A 99 0.95 -14.80 5.78
CA ASN A 99 2.06 -15.58 5.22
C ASN A 99 3.43 -14.84 5.25
N GLY A 100 3.54 -13.72 5.97
CA GLY A 100 4.82 -13.01 6.13
C GLY A 100 5.72 -13.69 7.17
N ARG A 101 7.00 -13.93 6.82
CA ARG A 101 7.98 -14.53 7.74
C ARG A 101 8.31 -13.64 8.95
N CYS A 102 8.14 -12.35 8.82
CA CYS A 102 8.53 -11.33 9.81
C CYS A 102 7.37 -10.87 10.71
N ILE A 103 6.18 -11.45 10.58
CA ILE A 103 5.00 -11.04 11.35
C ILE A 103 5.12 -11.56 12.78
N ASP A 104 5.06 -10.65 13.77
CA ASP A 104 5.12 -11.05 15.17
C ASP A 104 3.88 -11.80 15.65
N ALA A 105 4.01 -12.49 16.79
CA ALA A 105 2.96 -13.35 17.31
C ALA A 105 1.71 -12.58 17.76
N ASP A 106 1.85 -11.36 18.26
CA ASP A 106 0.74 -10.54 18.70
C ASP A 106 -0.09 -10.05 17.52
N PHE A 107 0.57 -9.54 16.48
CA PHE A 107 -0.12 -9.14 15.27
C PHE A 107 -0.82 -10.33 14.59
N LYS A 108 -0.17 -11.51 14.54
CA LYS A 108 -0.83 -12.73 14.06
C LYS A 108 -2.10 -13.06 14.84
N ARG A 109 -2.08 -12.93 16.16
CA ARG A 109 -3.25 -13.18 17.02
C ARG A 109 -4.39 -12.20 16.72
N GLN A 110 -4.08 -10.93 16.56
CA GLN A 110 -5.07 -9.92 16.16
C GLN A 110 -5.70 -10.27 14.80
N MET A 111 -4.89 -10.68 13.82
CA MET A 111 -5.30 -11.04 12.47
C MET A 111 -6.13 -12.34 12.39
N LEU A 112 -6.12 -13.16 13.43
CA LEU A 112 -6.94 -14.37 13.50
C LEU A 112 -8.43 -14.08 13.80
N LYS A 113 -8.77 -12.90 14.29
CA LYS A 113 -10.15 -12.49 14.52
C LYS A 113 -10.87 -12.37 13.16
N PRO A 114 -12.13 -12.82 13.05
CA PRO A 114 -12.86 -12.78 11.78
C PRO A 114 -13.31 -11.37 11.38
N VAL A 115 -13.47 -10.47 12.36
CA VAL A 115 -13.96 -9.10 12.16
C VAL A 115 -13.25 -8.14 13.13
N GLY A 116 -12.91 -6.95 12.63
CA GLY A 116 -12.33 -5.88 13.41
C GLY A 116 -11.18 -5.18 12.74
N VAL A 117 -10.17 -4.83 13.52
CA VAL A 117 -8.90 -4.30 13.03
C VAL A 117 -7.74 -4.95 13.78
N ALA A 118 -6.62 -5.11 13.09
CA ALA A 118 -5.32 -5.33 13.71
C ALA A 118 -4.53 -4.03 13.66
N THR A 119 -3.71 -3.79 14.65
CA THR A 119 -2.89 -2.58 14.74
C THR A 119 -1.43 -2.98 14.97
N HIS A 120 -0.53 -2.40 14.17
CA HIS A 120 0.89 -2.68 14.28
C HIS A 120 1.74 -1.40 14.08
N LYS A 121 2.98 -1.44 14.57
CA LYS A 121 3.96 -0.34 14.39
C LYS A 121 4.65 -0.36 13.02
N GLU A 122 4.52 -1.44 12.26
CA GLU A 122 5.16 -1.63 10.96
C GLU A 122 4.13 -1.79 9.86
N LEU A 123 4.47 -1.30 8.67
CA LEU A 123 3.75 -1.56 7.43
C LEU A 123 4.36 -2.82 6.78
N TYR A 124 3.60 -3.90 6.73
CA TYR A 124 4.10 -5.17 6.20
C TYR A 124 3.86 -5.36 4.71
N TRP A 125 2.93 -4.62 4.12
CA TRP A 125 2.55 -4.75 2.71
C TRP A 125 2.03 -3.42 2.19
N GLY A 126 2.31 -3.14 0.92
CA GLY A 126 2.00 -1.86 0.29
C GLY A 126 0.99 -1.86 -0.88
N PRO A 127 0.15 -2.91 -1.16
CA PRO A 127 -0.67 -2.89 -2.36
C PRO A 127 -1.74 -1.78 -2.34
N THR A 128 -2.19 -1.38 -1.15
CA THR A 128 -3.03 -0.19 -0.96
C THR A 128 -2.80 0.37 0.43
N VAL A 129 -2.24 1.56 0.47
CA VAL A 129 -1.90 2.27 1.70
C VAL A 129 -2.53 3.65 1.70
N LEU A 130 -3.09 4.06 2.85
CA LEU A 130 -3.53 5.43 3.09
C LEU A 130 -2.68 6.05 4.18
N LEU A 131 -2.23 7.27 3.92
CA LEU A 131 -1.56 8.11 4.90
C LEU A 131 -2.33 9.41 5.12
N PRO A 132 -2.38 9.93 6.35
CA PRO A 132 -2.83 11.30 6.58
C PRO A 132 -1.97 12.27 5.75
N THR A 133 -2.61 13.20 5.02
CA THR A 133 -1.87 14.09 4.10
C THR A 133 -0.83 14.95 4.82
N ARG A 134 -1.06 15.28 6.10
CA ARG A 134 -0.15 16.07 6.93
C ARG A 134 1.28 15.51 7.05
N ILE A 135 1.45 14.20 6.86
CA ILE A 135 2.78 13.55 7.03
C ILE A 135 3.51 13.32 5.70
N ILE A 136 2.86 13.47 4.55
CA ILE A 136 3.43 13.05 3.26
C ILE A 136 4.63 13.90 2.85
N ASN A 137 4.59 15.21 3.09
CA ASN A 137 5.70 16.11 2.76
C ASN A 137 7.00 15.78 3.50
N GLU A 138 6.90 15.24 4.72
CA GLU A 138 8.07 14.81 5.50
C GLU A 138 8.45 13.36 5.18
N MET A 139 7.46 12.52 4.89
CA MET A 139 7.66 11.12 4.56
C MET A 139 8.51 10.94 3.32
N ILE A 140 8.27 11.70 2.25
CA ILE A 140 8.99 11.54 0.98
C ILE A 140 10.51 11.76 1.13
N PRO A 141 11.00 12.91 1.66
CA PRO A 141 12.44 13.11 1.84
C PRO A 141 13.06 12.15 2.86
N PHE A 142 12.34 11.77 3.91
CA PHE A 142 12.80 10.73 4.82
C PHE A 142 13.01 9.40 4.10
N ALA A 143 12.03 8.96 3.33
CA ALA A 143 12.09 7.72 2.57
C ALA A 143 13.21 7.74 1.50
N ASP A 144 13.48 8.89 0.89
CA ASP A 144 14.62 9.08 -0.02
C ASP A 144 15.97 8.93 0.71
N SER A 145 16.07 9.40 1.94
CA SER A 145 17.30 9.32 2.74
C SER A 145 17.57 7.92 3.30
N CYS A 146 16.58 7.03 3.30
CA CYS A 146 16.76 5.66 3.77
C CYS A 146 17.83 4.94 2.94
N GLN A 147 19.01 4.73 3.52
CA GLN A 147 20.06 3.91 2.93
C GLN A 147 19.79 2.44 3.26
N TYR A 148 19.52 1.65 2.24
CA TYR A 148 19.42 0.21 2.39
C TYR A 148 20.75 -0.45 2.05
N ASP A 149 21.25 -1.23 2.97
CA ASP A 149 22.44 -2.05 2.75
C ASP A 149 22.14 -3.16 1.75
N ARG A 150 22.63 -2.99 0.52
CA ARG A 150 22.48 -3.96 -0.56
C ARG A 150 22.98 -5.36 -0.20
N GLY A 151 23.91 -5.46 0.77
CA GLY A 151 24.51 -6.73 1.22
C GLY A 151 23.57 -7.60 2.05
N LYS A 152 22.51 -7.04 2.63
CA LYS A 152 21.56 -7.79 3.50
C LYS A 152 20.30 -8.27 2.79
N GLY A 153 20.21 -8.15 1.47
CA GLY A 153 19.06 -8.61 0.71
C GLY A 153 17.75 -7.84 0.98
N THR A 154 17.81 -6.72 1.70
CA THR A 154 16.68 -5.83 1.92
C THR A 154 16.43 -5.07 0.63
N ARG A 155 15.32 -5.33 0.00
CA ARG A 155 14.92 -4.66 -1.23
C ARG A 155 14.42 -3.25 -0.92
N PHE A 156 14.60 -2.36 -1.89
CA PHE A 156 14.14 -0.97 -1.91
C PHE A 156 12.61 -0.86 -2.10
N ASP A 157 11.84 -1.68 -1.43
CA ASP A 157 10.39 -1.71 -1.56
C ASP A 157 9.80 -0.44 -0.93
N ASP A 158 8.79 0.11 -1.55
CA ASP A 158 8.10 1.33 -1.13
C ASP A 158 7.49 1.19 0.28
N ASP A 159 6.89 0.04 0.57
CA ASP A 159 6.30 -0.26 1.87
C ASP A 159 7.33 -0.28 3.02
N ALA A 160 8.53 -0.79 2.77
CA ALA A 160 9.60 -0.80 3.76
C ALA A 160 10.05 0.62 4.14
N ARG A 161 10.22 1.51 3.15
CA ARG A 161 10.60 2.91 3.37
C ARG A 161 9.54 3.68 4.14
N ILE A 162 8.28 3.52 3.77
CA ILE A 162 7.14 4.11 4.47
C ILE A 162 7.07 3.55 5.90
N SER A 163 7.27 2.25 6.09
CA SER A 163 7.29 1.61 7.40
C SER A 163 8.35 2.22 8.34
N GLU A 164 9.57 2.47 7.82
CA GLU A 164 10.63 3.12 8.61
C GLU A 164 10.23 4.55 9.03
N TYR A 165 9.62 5.32 8.13
CA TYR A 165 9.12 6.65 8.48
C TYR A 165 8.02 6.59 9.56
N LEU A 166 7.04 5.71 9.39
CA LEU A 166 5.96 5.56 10.38
C LEU A 166 6.49 5.16 11.77
N LYS A 167 7.50 4.29 11.82
CA LYS A 167 8.21 3.94 13.07
C LYS A 167 8.92 5.16 13.66
N HIS A 168 9.60 5.94 12.83
CA HIS A 168 10.31 7.14 13.26
C HIS A 168 9.39 8.14 13.96
N ILE A 169 8.19 8.38 13.42
CA ILE A 169 7.21 9.29 14.01
C ILE A 169 6.26 8.64 15.03
N GLY A 170 6.43 7.35 15.34
CA GLY A 170 5.60 6.60 16.28
C GLY A 170 4.16 6.34 15.81
N MET A 171 3.87 6.48 14.51
CA MET A 171 2.53 6.27 13.97
C MET A 171 2.27 4.78 13.74
N LYS A 172 1.14 4.29 14.25
CA LYS A 172 0.71 2.90 14.06
C LYS A 172 -0.08 2.73 12.76
N VAL A 173 -0.08 1.52 12.23
CA VAL A 173 -0.81 1.11 11.03
C VAL A 173 -2.02 0.29 11.43
N ILE A 174 -3.19 0.63 10.89
CA ILE A 174 -4.43 -0.15 11.02
C ILE A 174 -4.59 -1.05 9.79
N TYR A 175 -4.94 -2.30 10.05
CA TYR A 175 -5.26 -3.34 9.08
C TYR A 175 -6.71 -3.79 9.28
N PRO A 176 -7.63 -3.49 8.38
CA PRO A 176 -9.02 -3.93 8.51
C PRO A 176 -9.15 -5.45 8.32
N ILE A 177 -10.05 -6.04 9.11
CA ILE A 177 -10.41 -7.45 9.05
C ILE A 177 -11.93 -7.57 8.91
N PRO A 178 -12.47 -8.06 7.80
CA PRO A 178 -11.78 -8.50 6.56
C PRO A 178 -11.03 -7.37 5.84
N SER A 179 -9.97 -7.74 5.11
CA SER A 179 -9.25 -6.81 4.22
C SER A 179 -10.20 -6.15 3.23
N LEU A 180 -9.92 -4.89 2.90
CA LEU A 180 -10.70 -4.16 1.90
C LEU A 180 -10.21 -4.42 0.47
N VAL A 181 -8.98 -4.90 0.34
CA VAL A 181 -8.37 -5.27 -0.94
C VAL A 181 -7.66 -6.61 -0.85
N THR A 182 -7.45 -7.23 -2.01
CA THR A 182 -6.55 -8.38 -2.17
C THR A 182 -5.72 -8.18 -3.44
N GLN A 183 -4.64 -8.94 -3.61
CA GLN A 183 -3.90 -8.93 -4.87
C GLN A 183 -4.51 -9.90 -5.88
N ASN A 184 -4.44 -9.58 -7.16
CA ASN A 184 -4.92 -10.45 -8.23
C ASN A 184 -4.00 -11.67 -8.35
N LYS A 185 -4.52 -12.85 -7.99
CA LYS A 185 -3.79 -14.13 -8.01
C LYS A 185 -3.31 -14.59 -9.40
N LYS A 186 -3.84 -14.00 -10.47
CA LYS A 186 -3.45 -14.32 -11.84
C LYS A 186 -2.22 -13.54 -12.31
N LEU A 187 -1.82 -12.50 -11.58
CA LEU A 187 -0.69 -11.65 -11.91
C LEU A 187 0.57 -12.09 -11.16
N ASN A 188 1.68 -12.12 -11.87
CA ASN A 188 2.99 -12.37 -11.26
C ASN A 188 3.52 -11.08 -10.61
N SER A 189 4.33 -11.25 -9.55
CA SER A 189 5.05 -10.11 -8.97
C SER A 189 6.04 -9.53 -9.99
N LEU A 190 6.05 -8.22 -10.17
CA LEU A 190 7.02 -7.52 -11.00
C LEU A 190 8.39 -7.37 -10.30
N VAL A 191 8.43 -7.49 -8.99
CA VAL A 191 9.63 -7.30 -8.16
C VAL A 191 10.54 -8.54 -8.12
N GLY A 192 10.27 -9.57 -8.98
CA GLY A 192 11.16 -10.72 -9.18
C GLY A 192 11.24 -11.71 -8.03
N TYR A 193 10.24 -11.77 -7.17
CA TYR A 193 10.06 -12.93 -6.27
C TYR A 193 9.51 -14.10 -7.08
N GLY A 194 10.36 -14.96 -7.57
CA GLY A 194 10.12 -15.99 -8.62
C GLY A 194 8.99 -17.00 -8.41
N HIS A 195 8.13 -16.85 -7.40
CA HIS A 195 7.01 -17.75 -7.12
C HIS A 195 5.74 -17.03 -6.63
N ASN A 196 5.66 -15.73 -6.70
CA ASN A 196 4.52 -15.02 -6.15
C ASN A 196 3.46 -14.73 -7.21
N ARG A 197 2.62 -15.72 -7.43
CA ARG A 197 1.23 -15.41 -7.79
C ARG A 197 0.67 -14.49 -6.71
N GLY A 198 -0.08 -13.46 -7.08
CA GLY A 198 -0.57 -12.41 -6.20
C GLY A 198 -0.99 -12.94 -4.83
N ARG A 199 -0.48 -12.28 -3.79
CA ARG A 199 -0.76 -12.67 -2.40
C ARG A 199 -2.23 -12.48 -2.11
N GLN A 200 -2.86 -13.46 -1.47
CA GLN A 200 -4.26 -13.37 -1.11
C GLN A 200 -4.41 -12.83 0.32
N ALA A 201 -5.34 -11.90 0.51
CA ALA A 201 -5.76 -11.52 1.83
C ALA A 201 -6.40 -12.72 2.54
N ARG A 202 -6.13 -12.89 3.84
CA ARG A 202 -6.68 -14.02 4.61
C ARG A 202 -8.21 -13.97 4.69
N TRP A 203 -8.74 -12.79 4.96
CA TRP A 203 -10.16 -12.50 5.02
C TRP A 203 -10.48 -11.43 3.99
N PHE A 204 -11.20 -11.80 2.97
CA PHE A 204 -11.58 -10.93 1.87
C PHE A 204 -13.02 -11.20 1.46
N ILE A 205 -13.85 -10.16 1.36
CA ILE A 205 -15.28 -10.25 1.03
C ILE A 205 -15.59 -9.36 -0.16
#